data_44477fb42e39b468480f9cc08591925c
#
_entry.id   44477fb42e39b468480f9cc08591925c
#
_cell.length_a   1.000
_cell.length_b   1.000
_cell.length_c   1.000
_cell.angle_alpha   90.00
_cell.angle_beta   90.00
_cell.angle_gamma   90.00
#
_symmetry.space_group_name_H-M   'P 1'
#
loop_
_entity.id
_entity.type
_entity.pdbx_description
1 polymer ?
#
loop_
_entity_poly.entity_id
_entity_poly.type
_entity_poly.pdbx_seq_one_letter_code
_entity_poly.pdbx_strand_id
1 'polypeptide(L)'
;MRAQPQYQLPKKAITVWRLYGFFQTIFLALVAAGAVFLTMKFDWPIWIQWTMITVVILSIICSIILFPSIRWKIWRYEVREQEIEIQSGLFVVKRTLIPMVRVQHVDTEQGPILKKYNLANISISSAATTHTIPMLDLEDADILRMKISELARVAEDDV
;
A
#
# COMPACT_ATOMS: atom_id res chain seq x y z
N MET A 1 15.89 4.39 -20.96
CA MET A 1 14.93 4.11 -19.85
C MET A 1 14.09 5.37 -19.66
N ARG A 2 12.76 5.27 -19.58
CA ARG A 2 11.92 6.43 -19.27
C ARG A 2 12.26 6.98 -17.88
N ALA A 3 12.12 8.30 -17.68
CA ALA A 3 12.32 8.94 -16.38
C ALA A 3 11.43 8.30 -15.30
N GLN A 4 11.80 8.43 -14.05
CA GLN A 4 10.96 7.92 -12.94
C GLN A 4 9.73 8.83 -12.78
N PRO A 5 8.56 8.28 -12.38
CA PRO A 5 7.38 9.06 -12.07
C PRO A 5 7.68 10.14 -11.02
N GLN A 6 7.12 11.33 -11.21
CA GLN A 6 7.52 12.54 -10.46
C GLN A 6 6.87 12.62 -9.07
N TYR A 7 5.62 12.13 -8.92
CA TYR A 7 4.86 12.30 -7.70
C TYR A 7 5.09 11.14 -6.72
N GLN A 8 5.28 11.49 -5.45
CA GLN A 8 5.49 10.56 -4.35
C GLN A 8 4.32 10.65 -3.36
N LEU A 9 4.07 9.57 -2.64
CA LEU A 9 3.03 9.55 -1.60
C LEU A 9 3.37 10.49 -0.44
N PRO A 10 2.36 11.08 0.24
CA PRO A 10 2.57 11.92 1.41
C PRO A 10 3.26 11.13 2.55
N LYS A 11 4.06 11.81 3.36
CA LYS A 11 4.77 11.17 4.49
C LYS A 11 3.83 10.52 5.51
N LYS A 12 2.60 11.01 5.62
CA LYS A 12 1.54 10.43 6.47
C LYS A 12 1.26 8.95 6.13
N ALA A 13 1.48 8.53 4.88
CA ALA A 13 1.34 7.14 4.46
C ALA A 13 2.24 6.19 5.26
N ILE A 14 3.46 6.62 5.62
CA ILE A 14 4.38 5.84 6.46
C ILE A 14 3.73 5.54 7.81
N THR A 15 3.09 6.54 8.42
CA THR A 15 2.44 6.40 9.74
C THR A 15 1.30 5.39 9.69
N VAL A 16 0.49 5.44 8.62
CA VAL A 16 -0.61 4.49 8.44
C VAL A 16 -0.09 3.07 8.20
N TRP A 17 0.95 2.89 7.38
CA TRP A 17 1.56 1.58 7.20
C TRP A 17 2.19 1.02 8.49
N ARG A 18 2.81 1.88 9.31
CA ARG A 18 3.30 1.49 10.65
C ARG A 18 2.17 1.04 11.56
N LEU A 19 1.02 1.72 11.50
CA LEU A 19 -0.15 1.35 12.28
C LEU A 19 -0.70 -0.02 11.84
N TYR A 20 -0.78 -0.29 10.54
CA TYR A 20 -1.14 -1.63 10.06
C TYR A 20 -0.13 -2.69 10.48
N GLY A 21 1.16 -2.40 10.39
CA GLY A 21 2.23 -3.27 10.88
C GLY A 21 2.12 -3.54 12.39
N PHE A 22 1.75 -2.55 13.18
CA PHE A 22 1.52 -2.69 14.61
C PHE A 22 0.35 -3.63 14.92
N PHE A 23 -0.80 -3.49 14.27
CA PHE A 23 -1.92 -4.43 14.44
C PHE A 23 -1.56 -5.85 14.02
N GLN A 24 -0.85 -5.98 12.90
CA GLN A 24 -0.36 -7.29 12.44
C GLN A 24 0.58 -7.94 13.46
N THR A 25 1.50 -7.18 14.05
CA THR A 25 2.44 -7.72 15.04
C THR A 25 1.77 -8.05 16.37
N ILE A 26 0.75 -7.30 16.81
CA ILE A 26 -0.07 -7.66 17.97
C ILE A 26 -0.75 -9.02 17.74
N PHE A 27 -1.38 -9.20 16.58
CA PHE A 27 -2.01 -10.47 16.26
C PHE A 27 -1.01 -11.64 16.29
N LEU A 28 0.16 -11.44 15.66
CA LEU A 28 1.23 -12.44 15.67
C LEU A 28 1.74 -12.73 17.10
N ALA A 29 1.90 -11.70 17.93
CA ALA A 29 2.32 -11.84 19.32
C ALA A 29 1.32 -12.64 20.17
N LEU A 30 0.02 -12.44 19.96
CA LEU A 30 -1.04 -13.21 20.62
C LEU A 30 -0.98 -14.69 20.22
N VAL A 31 -0.80 -14.98 18.94
CA VAL A 31 -0.64 -16.35 18.45
C VAL A 31 0.63 -16.99 19.01
N ALA A 32 1.75 -16.26 19.05
CA ALA A 32 3.00 -16.73 19.62
C ALA A 32 2.88 -17.00 21.14
N ALA A 33 2.18 -16.13 21.88
CA ALA A 33 1.93 -16.33 23.31
C ALA A 33 1.09 -17.59 23.57
N GLY A 34 0.06 -17.84 22.77
CA GLY A 34 -0.72 -19.08 22.81
C GLY A 34 0.15 -20.31 22.53
N ALA A 35 1.01 -20.24 21.50
CA ALA A 35 1.92 -21.33 21.18
C ALA A 35 2.94 -21.59 22.31
N VAL A 36 3.51 -20.54 22.90
CA VAL A 36 4.43 -20.67 24.05
C VAL A 36 3.70 -21.31 25.24
N PHE A 37 2.46 -20.92 25.53
CA PHE A 37 1.67 -21.56 26.58
C PHE A 37 1.47 -23.06 26.35
N LEU A 38 1.20 -23.47 25.10
CA LEU A 38 1.08 -24.87 24.73
C LEU A 38 2.40 -25.62 24.87
N THR A 39 3.54 -25.02 24.48
CA THR A 39 4.86 -25.66 24.62
C THR A 39 5.21 -25.90 26.09
N MET A 40 4.83 -25.00 27.00
CA MET A 40 5.03 -25.17 28.43
C MET A 40 4.13 -26.27 29.03
N LYS A 41 2.89 -26.39 28.51
CA LYS A 41 1.94 -27.40 28.99
C LYS A 41 2.30 -28.84 28.58
N PHE A 42 2.93 -28.99 27.41
CA PHE A 42 3.27 -30.29 26.81
C PHE A 42 4.76 -30.62 26.92
N ASP A 43 5.53 -29.91 27.76
CA ASP A 43 6.97 -30.08 27.95
C ASP A 43 7.79 -30.14 26.63
N TRP A 44 7.43 -29.29 25.68
CA TRP A 44 8.17 -29.21 24.41
C TRP A 44 9.52 -28.54 24.59
N PRO A 45 10.51 -28.81 23.72
CA PRO A 45 11.86 -28.26 23.82
C PRO A 45 11.87 -26.72 23.88
N ILE A 46 12.65 -26.17 24.79
CA ILE A 46 12.72 -24.72 25.08
C ILE A 46 13.17 -23.87 23.87
N TRP A 47 13.88 -24.46 22.91
CA TRP A 47 14.31 -23.74 21.70
C TRP A 47 13.11 -23.25 20.84
N ILE A 48 11.96 -23.91 20.91
CA ILE A 48 10.73 -23.50 20.23
C ILE A 48 10.25 -22.15 20.76
N GLN A 49 10.30 -21.95 22.08
CA GLN A 49 9.91 -20.69 22.72
C GLN A 49 10.82 -19.54 22.27
N TRP A 50 12.12 -19.76 22.27
CA TRP A 50 13.10 -18.75 21.78
C TRP A 50 12.89 -18.43 20.30
N THR A 51 12.57 -19.41 19.47
CA THR A 51 12.27 -19.21 18.06
C THR A 51 11.02 -18.31 17.88
N MET A 52 9.94 -18.56 18.65
CA MET A 52 8.72 -17.74 18.60
C MET A 52 9.00 -16.30 18.99
N ILE A 53 9.74 -16.07 20.07
CA ILE A 53 10.13 -14.73 20.52
C ILE A 53 10.94 -14.01 19.43
N THR A 54 11.92 -14.70 18.85
CA THR A 54 12.76 -14.14 17.78
C THR A 54 11.92 -13.74 16.55
N VAL A 55 10.97 -14.58 16.15
CA VAL A 55 10.07 -14.29 15.02
C VAL A 55 9.21 -13.04 15.29
N VAL A 56 8.68 -12.88 16.50
CA VAL A 56 7.91 -11.69 16.87
C VAL A 56 8.79 -10.44 16.83
N ILE A 57 10.01 -10.47 17.36
CA ILE A 57 10.95 -9.33 17.34
C ILE A 57 11.30 -8.95 15.91
N LEU A 58 11.64 -9.92 15.05
CA LEU A 58 11.92 -9.68 13.64
C LEU A 58 10.70 -9.10 12.90
N SER A 59 9.50 -9.60 13.20
CA SER A 59 8.26 -9.06 12.63
C SER A 59 8.05 -7.59 13.00
N ILE A 60 8.32 -7.18 14.24
CA ILE A 60 8.24 -5.79 14.68
C ILE A 60 9.19 -4.91 13.87
N ILE A 61 10.45 -5.30 13.78
CA ILE A 61 11.48 -4.54 13.05
C ILE A 61 11.11 -4.41 11.57
N CYS A 62 10.72 -5.51 10.92
CA CYS A 62 10.39 -5.51 9.51
C CYS A 62 9.10 -4.74 9.21
N SER A 63 8.00 -5.00 9.94
CA SER A 63 6.68 -4.45 9.62
C SER A 63 6.50 -3.00 10.04
N ILE A 64 7.18 -2.54 11.09
CA ILE A 64 7.03 -1.17 11.60
C ILE A 64 8.13 -0.23 11.10
N ILE A 65 9.36 -0.71 10.93
CA ILE A 65 10.50 0.14 10.60
C ILE A 65 10.89 0.02 9.13
N LEU A 66 11.22 -1.20 8.67
CA LEU A 66 11.83 -1.41 7.36
C LEU A 66 10.81 -1.26 6.22
N PHE A 67 9.75 -2.06 6.21
CA PHE A 67 8.83 -2.13 5.08
C PHE A 67 8.08 -0.81 4.80
N PRO A 68 7.55 -0.08 5.77
CA PRO A 68 6.91 1.20 5.51
C PRO A 68 7.86 2.22 4.88
N SER A 69 9.09 2.27 5.36
CA SER A 69 10.10 3.23 4.87
C SER A 69 10.57 2.91 3.46
N ILE A 70 10.83 1.63 3.16
CA ILE A 70 11.24 1.19 1.83
C ILE A 70 10.08 1.37 0.84
N ARG A 71 8.89 0.93 1.22
CA ARG A 71 7.69 1.04 0.39
C ARG A 71 7.40 2.48 0.01
N TRP A 72 7.48 3.41 0.95
CA TRP A 72 7.29 4.84 0.68
C TRP A 72 8.33 5.40 -0.29
N LYS A 73 9.60 5.01 -0.19
CA LYS A 73 10.66 5.46 -1.10
C LYS A 73 10.48 4.99 -2.55
N ILE A 74 9.94 3.79 -2.72
CA ILE A 74 9.77 3.16 -4.04
C ILE A 74 8.49 3.62 -4.71
N TRP A 75 7.43 3.86 -3.92
CA TRP A 75 6.11 4.20 -4.42
C TRP A 75 6.09 5.57 -5.08
N ARG A 76 5.76 5.59 -6.38
CA ARG A 76 5.62 6.81 -7.17
C ARG A 76 4.51 6.65 -8.18
N TYR A 77 3.92 7.76 -8.60
CA TYR A 77 2.91 7.80 -9.66
C TYR A 77 3.05 9.04 -10.50
N GLU A 78 2.51 9.00 -11.71
CA GLU A 78 2.43 10.14 -12.61
C GLU A 78 1.21 9.98 -13.51
N VAL A 79 0.43 11.05 -13.64
CA VAL A 79 -0.73 11.11 -14.53
C VAL A 79 -0.42 12.08 -15.65
N ARG A 80 -0.30 11.55 -16.86
CA ARG A 80 -0.09 12.27 -18.10
C ARG A 80 -1.39 12.30 -18.93
N GLU A 81 -1.41 13.04 -20.00
CA GLU A 81 -2.61 13.17 -20.85
C GLU A 81 -3.07 11.83 -21.44
N GLN A 82 -2.16 10.96 -21.84
CA GLN A 82 -2.47 9.71 -22.54
C GLN A 82 -2.33 8.46 -21.66
N GLU A 83 -1.62 8.54 -20.55
CA GLU A 83 -1.28 7.38 -19.74
C GLU A 83 -1.11 7.71 -18.24
N ILE A 84 -1.39 6.73 -17.39
CA ILE A 84 -1.09 6.76 -15.97
C ILE A 84 0.06 5.80 -15.72
N GLU A 85 1.13 6.26 -15.10
CA GLU A 85 2.26 5.43 -14.71
C GLU A 85 2.29 5.26 -13.18
N ILE A 86 2.29 4.01 -12.72
CA ILE A 86 2.36 3.66 -11.30
C ILE A 86 3.61 2.81 -11.08
N GLN A 87 4.47 3.25 -10.16
CA GLN A 87 5.63 2.50 -9.71
C GLN A 87 5.40 2.04 -8.27
N SER A 88 5.47 0.74 -8.05
CA SER A 88 5.27 0.12 -6.73
C SER A 88 6.22 -1.05 -6.53
N GLY A 89 6.32 -1.55 -5.30
CA GLY A 89 7.10 -2.73 -4.96
C GLY A 89 7.75 -2.62 -3.59
N LEU A 90 8.49 -3.65 -3.22
CA LEU A 90 9.30 -3.69 -2.00
C LEU A 90 10.71 -4.20 -2.35
N PHE A 91 10.83 -5.43 -2.84
CA PHE A 91 12.07 -6.04 -3.32
C PHE A 91 12.20 -5.97 -4.85
N VAL A 92 11.07 -6.07 -5.53
CA VAL A 92 10.99 -5.95 -6.98
C VAL A 92 10.20 -4.70 -7.31
N VAL A 93 10.80 -3.77 -8.05
CA VAL A 93 10.13 -2.55 -8.51
C VAL A 93 9.31 -2.91 -9.74
N LYS A 94 7.99 -2.79 -9.63
CA LYS A 94 7.04 -2.96 -10.73
C LYS A 94 6.61 -1.59 -11.23
N ARG A 95 6.70 -1.36 -12.52
CA ARG A 95 6.14 -0.20 -13.21
C ARG A 95 4.94 -0.65 -14.05
N THR A 96 3.81 -0.05 -13.82
CA THR A 96 2.57 -0.33 -14.55
C THR A 96 2.15 0.93 -15.28
N LEU A 97 1.86 0.79 -16.55
CA LEU A 97 1.42 1.84 -17.44
C LEU A 97 -0.02 1.53 -17.85
N ILE A 98 -0.92 2.47 -17.61
CA ILE A 98 -2.36 2.34 -17.88
C ILE A 98 -2.72 3.41 -18.91
N PRO A 99 -3.05 3.05 -20.16
CA PRO A 99 -3.53 4.00 -21.17
C PRO A 99 -4.88 4.60 -20.75
N MET A 100 -5.07 5.92 -20.90
CA MET A 100 -6.32 6.62 -20.54
C MET A 100 -7.54 6.03 -21.24
N VAL A 101 -7.43 5.64 -22.48
CA VAL A 101 -8.51 5.00 -23.28
C VAL A 101 -9.00 3.67 -22.67
N ARG A 102 -8.26 3.06 -21.75
CA ARG A 102 -8.65 1.81 -21.07
C ARG A 102 -9.22 2.03 -19.68
N VAL A 103 -9.23 3.25 -19.17
CA VAL A 103 -9.79 3.59 -17.85
C VAL A 103 -11.32 3.61 -17.96
N GLN A 104 -12.00 2.79 -17.15
CA GLN A 104 -13.46 2.71 -17.12
C GLN A 104 -14.06 3.43 -15.92
N HIS A 105 -13.47 3.21 -14.74
CA HIS A 105 -13.94 3.81 -13.49
C HIS A 105 -12.76 4.28 -12.64
N VAL A 106 -12.98 5.40 -11.94
CA VAL A 106 -12.02 5.94 -10.97
C VAL A 106 -12.77 6.23 -9.68
N ASP A 107 -12.46 5.47 -8.65
CA ASP A 107 -13.11 5.55 -7.35
C ASP A 107 -12.17 6.05 -6.27
N THR A 108 -12.71 6.79 -5.30
CA THR A 108 -12.00 7.19 -4.09
C THR A 108 -12.51 6.36 -2.92
N GLU A 109 -11.61 5.65 -2.25
CA GLU A 109 -11.91 4.79 -1.11
C GLU A 109 -11.25 5.32 0.16
N GLN A 110 -12.04 5.41 1.24
CA GLN A 110 -11.56 5.91 2.52
C GLN A 110 -12.05 5.03 3.67
N GLY A 111 -11.19 4.15 4.18
CA GLY A 111 -11.46 3.38 5.39
C GLY A 111 -11.32 4.21 6.67
N PRO A 112 -11.73 3.68 7.85
CA PRO A 112 -11.76 4.42 9.12
C PRO A 112 -10.39 4.95 9.55
N ILE A 113 -9.33 4.20 9.32
CA ILE A 113 -7.95 4.64 9.63
C ILE A 113 -7.53 5.76 8.69
N LEU A 114 -7.76 5.61 7.37
CA LEU A 114 -7.43 6.63 6.38
C LEU A 114 -8.18 7.93 6.67
N LYS A 115 -9.46 7.84 7.05
CA LYS A 115 -10.28 8.99 7.44
C LYS A 115 -9.66 9.76 8.61
N LYS A 116 -9.14 9.08 9.63
CA LYS A 116 -8.48 9.72 10.78
C LYS A 116 -7.23 10.52 10.38
N TYR A 117 -6.51 10.10 9.34
CA TYR A 117 -5.31 10.76 8.84
C TYR A 117 -5.58 11.68 7.64
N ASN A 118 -6.84 11.85 7.25
CA ASN A 118 -7.28 12.63 6.09
C ASN A 118 -6.63 12.13 4.78
N LEU A 119 -6.57 10.80 4.63
CA LEU A 119 -6.02 10.11 3.46
C LEU A 119 -7.10 9.33 2.74
N ALA A 120 -6.90 9.10 1.45
CA ALA A 120 -7.77 8.25 0.62
C ALA A 120 -6.95 7.42 -0.37
N ASN A 121 -7.51 6.32 -0.84
CA ASN A 121 -6.99 5.54 -1.95
C ASN A 121 -7.75 5.93 -3.22
N ILE A 122 -7.06 5.95 -4.36
CA ILE A 122 -7.69 6.03 -5.68
C ILE A 122 -7.58 4.67 -6.34
N SER A 123 -8.71 4.09 -6.69
CA SER A 123 -8.80 2.84 -7.45
C SER A 123 -9.15 3.15 -8.90
N ILE A 124 -8.29 2.74 -9.82
CA ILE A 124 -8.42 2.93 -11.26
C ILE A 124 -8.73 1.57 -11.88
N SER A 125 -9.93 1.41 -12.38
CA SER A 125 -10.40 0.15 -12.97
C SER A 125 -10.36 0.22 -14.50
N SER A 126 -9.81 -0.82 -15.10
CA SER A 126 -9.87 -1.10 -16.53
C SER A 126 -10.65 -2.39 -16.78
N ALA A 127 -10.93 -2.74 -18.02
CA ALA A 127 -11.69 -3.97 -18.37
C ALA A 127 -11.08 -5.27 -17.80
N ALA A 128 -9.78 -5.30 -17.52
CA ALA A 128 -9.06 -6.51 -17.09
C ALA A 128 -8.54 -6.44 -15.66
N THR A 129 -8.22 -5.25 -15.15
CA THR A 129 -7.50 -5.07 -13.87
C THR A 129 -7.88 -3.79 -13.17
N THR A 130 -7.78 -3.81 -11.84
CA THR A 130 -7.88 -2.61 -11.00
C THR A 130 -6.50 -2.28 -10.42
N HIS A 131 -6.12 -1.02 -10.49
CA HIS A 131 -4.89 -0.49 -9.93
C HIS A 131 -5.20 0.57 -8.88
N THR A 132 -4.53 0.53 -7.74
CA THR A 132 -4.78 1.45 -6.63
C THR A 132 -3.55 2.32 -6.36
N ILE A 133 -3.76 3.63 -6.30
CA ILE A 133 -2.80 4.59 -5.74
C ILE A 133 -3.19 4.80 -4.27
N PRO A 134 -2.40 4.28 -3.31
CA PRO A 134 -2.81 4.30 -1.91
C PRO A 134 -2.45 5.61 -1.21
N MET A 135 -3.24 5.96 -0.18
CA MET A 135 -2.86 6.91 0.86
C MET A 135 -2.45 8.30 0.36
N LEU A 136 -3.15 8.84 -0.61
CA LEU A 136 -3.05 10.23 -1.00
C LEU A 136 -3.75 11.14 0.03
N ASP A 137 -3.32 12.39 0.16
CA ASP A 137 -4.12 13.38 0.88
C ASP A 137 -5.50 13.50 0.21
N LEU A 138 -6.56 13.66 0.99
CA LEU A 138 -7.95 13.60 0.49
C LEU A 138 -8.22 14.61 -0.63
N GLU A 139 -7.71 15.83 -0.47
CA GLU A 139 -7.84 16.89 -1.48
C GLU A 139 -7.12 16.53 -2.78
N ASP A 140 -5.89 16.01 -2.68
CA ASP A 140 -5.11 15.57 -3.84
C ASP A 140 -5.79 14.38 -4.54
N ALA A 141 -6.40 13.47 -3.76
CA ALA A 141 -7.16 12.34 -4.29
C ALA A 141 -8.36 12.80 -5.10
N ASP A 142 -9.13 13.76 -4.60
CA ASP A 142 -10.30 14.28 -5.32
C ASP A 142 -9.91 15.03 -6.60
N ILE A 143 -8.87 15.86 -6.55
CA ILE A 143 -8.34 16.55 -7.73
C ILE A 143 -7.83 15.54 -8.76
N LEU A 144 -7.08 14.53 -8.32
CA LEU A 144 -6.51 13.52 -9.20
C LEU A 144 -7.61 12.66 -9.85
N ARG A 145 -8.65 12.27 -9.08
CA ARG A 145 -9.80 11.56 -9.59
C ARG A 145 -10.52 12.34 -10.69
N MET A 146 -10.81 13.63 -10.44
CA MET A 146 -11.46 14.49 -11.44
C MET A 146 -10.62 14.60 -12.71
N LYS A 147 -9.30 14.84 -12.55
CA LYS A 147 -8.37 14.94 -13.68
C LYS A 147 -8.33 13.66 -14.51
N ILE A 148 -8.22 12.49 -13.86
CA ILE A 148 -8.20 11.20 -14.58
C ILE A 148 -9.51 10.97 -15.30
N SER A 149 -10.66 11.25 -14.66
CA SER A 149 -11.98 11.07 -15.27
C SER A 149 -12.20 11.97 -16.48
N GLU A 150 -11.68 13.21 -16.44
CA GLU A 150 -11.75 14.14 -17.57
C GLU A 150 -10.86 13.65 -18.73
N LEU A 151 -9.61 13.29 -18.46
CA LEU A 151 -8.68 12.80 -19.48
C LEU A 151 -9.15 11.48 -20.11
N ALA A 152 -9.74 10.58 -19.32
CA ALA A 152 -10.29 9.31 -19.82
C ALA A 152 -11.45 9.56 -20.78
N ARG A 153 -12.34 10.52 -20.47
CA ARG A 153 -13.46 10.89 -21.37
C ARG A 153 -12.97 11.49 -22.68
N VAL A 154 -12.00 12.41 -22.62
CA VAL A 154 -11.40 13.00 -23.84
C VAL A 154 -10.73 11.93 -24.69
N ALA A 155 -9.99 10.98 -24.06
CA ALA A 155 -9.35 9.91 -24.78
C ALA A 155 -10.32 8.90 -25.42
N GLU A 156 -11.55 8.77 -24.90
CA GLU A 156 -12.62 7.95 -25.47
C GLU A 156 -13.28 8.64 -26.66
N ASP A 157 -13.45 9.97 -26.62
CA ASP A 157 -14.02 10.77 -27.70
C ASP A 157 -13.08 10.86 -28.93
N ASP A 158 -11.77 10.68 -28.76
CA ASP A 158 -10.75 10.76 -29.82
C ASP A 158 -10.53 9.42 -30.56
N VAL A 159 -11.25 8.34 -30.25
CA VAL A 159 -11.14 7.00 -30.86
C VAL A 159 -12.34 6.68 -31.72
#